data_71caa9b4060eb73c8d1105ad8bb02c5b
#
_entry.id   71caa9b4060eb73c8d1105ad8bb02c5b
#
_cell.length_a   1.000
_cell.length_b   1.000
_cell.length_c   1.000
_cell.angle_alpha   90.00
_cell.angle_beta   90.00
_cell.angle_gamma   90.00
#
_symmetry.space_group_name_H-M   'P 1'
#
loop_
_entity.id
_entity.type
_entity.pdbx_description
1 polymer ?
#
loop_
_entity_poly.entity_id
_entity_poly.type
_entity_poly.pdbx_seq_one_letter_code
_entity_poly.pdbx_strand_id
1 'polypeptide(L)'
;ALPIYLAWHSTETNQFGLHEMAKWLEKTGGNELMEAVNLGTRGLEEALDLLEYANIPGGTKLSEERRANGADQPFGIKMWCLGNEMDGPWQTGHKSAEDYGTLAASVAAGMRAIDPNVELVVCGSSSHVMDTFGKWEETVLEKTFDNVNFVSCHAYYHPELQPDGTRDMKSFLASGVDMDGFINDVAAAI
;
A
#
# COMPACT_ATOMS: atom_id res chain seq x y z
N ALA A 1 18.55 -0.02 23.37
CA ALA A 1 17.14 0.42 23.43
C ALA A 1 16.48 0.04 22.12
N LEU A 2 15.25 -0.45 22.17
CA LEU A 2 14.47 -0.70 20.95
C LEU A 2 14.12 0.65 20.30
N PRO A 3 14.17 0.77 18.97
CA PRO A 3 13.83 2.01 18.30
C PRO A 3 12.36 2.35 18.54
N ILE A 4 12.10 3.62 18.82
CA ILE A 4 10.75 4.17 18.92
C ILE A 4 10.43 4.83 17.58
N TYR A 5 9.37 4.39 16.94
CA TYR A 5 8.85 5.03 15.74
C TYR A 5 7.95 6.19 16.14
N LEU A 6 8.48 7.39 16.05
CA LEU A 6 7.82 8.59 16.60
C LEU A 6 6.49 8.93 15.91
N ALA A 7 6.36 8.64 14.61
CA ALA A 7 5.13 8.91 13.88
C ALA A 7 3.94 8.08 14.37
N TRP A 8 4.20 6.84 14.84
CA TRP A 8 3.16 5.90 15.28
C TRP A 8 3.17 5.68 16.80
N HIS A 9 4.07 6.34 17.51
CA HIS A 9 4.24 6.17 18.97
C HIS A 9 4.40 4.70 19.40
N SER A 10 4.98 3.89 18.51
CA SER A 10 5.19 2.46 18.73
C SER A 10 6.66 2.12 18.92
N THR A 11 6.90 0.99 19.58
CA THR A 11 8.25 0.43 19.70
C THR A 11 8.38 -0.70 18.68
N GLU A 12 9.27 -0.50 17.71
CA GLU A 12 9.58 -1.52 16.72
C GLU A 12 10.77 -2.35 17.17
N THR A 13 10.68 -3.65 17.05
CA THR A 13 11.77 -4.56 17.41
C THR A 13 12.79 -4.72 16.30
N ASN A 14 12.39 -4.43 15.06
CA ASN A 14 13.16 -4.64 13.83
C ASN A 14 13.67 -6.10 13.69
N GLN A 15 12.94 -7.06 14.26
CA GLN A 15 13.28 -8.49 14.19
C GLN A 15 12.70 -9.20 12.96
N PHE A 16 11.77 -8.54 12.27
CA PHE A 16 11.16 -9.04 11.06
C PHE A 16 11.03 -7.88 10.06
N GLY A 17 11.62 -8.03 8.89
CA GLY A 17 11.62 -7.05 7.83
C GLY A 17 11.52 -7.71 6.46
N LEU A 18 11.91 -6.97 5.42
CA LEU A 18 11.78 -7.41 4.03
C LEU A 18 12.51 -8.73 3.74
N HIS A 19 13.72 -8.91 4.29
CA HIS A 19 14.49 -10.14 4.13
C HIS A 19 13.81 -11.35 4.76
N GLU A 20 13.28 -11.20 5.94
CA GLU A 20 12.55 -12.24 6.66
C GLU A 20 11.24 -12.58 5.95
N MET A 21 10.51 -11.54 5.47
CA MET A 21 9.28 -11.72 4.71
C MET A 21 9.54 -12.50 3.41
N ALA A 22 10.54 -12.11 2.62
CA ALA A 22 10.88 -12.79 1.39
C ALA A 22 11.21 -14.29 1.63
N LYS A 23 12.04 -14.57 2.63
CA LYS A 23 12.38 -15.95 3.01
C LYS A 23 11.17 -16.75 3.50
N TRP A 24 10.25 -16.10 4.21
CA TRP A 24 9.03 -16.75 4.68
C TRP A 24 8.09 -17.10 3.52
N LEU A 25 7.92 -16.19 2.56
CA LEU A 25 7.08 -16.43 1.38
C LEU A 25 7.62 -17.58 0.51
N GLU A 26 8.93 -17.66 0.31
CA GLU A 26 9.56 -18.81 -0.38
C GLU A 26 9.20 -20.15 0.30
N LYS A 27 9.24 -20.19 1.64
CA LYS A 27 8.93 -21.40 2.42
C LYS A 27 7.44 -21.77 2.42
N THR A 28 6.56 -20.80 2.21
CA THR A 28 5.10 -21.02 2.22
C THR A 28 4.51 -21.29 0.84
N GLY A 29 5.34 -21.56 -0.16
CA GLY A 29 4.89 -21.97 -1.49
C GLY A 29 5.07 -20.93 -2.60
N GLY A 30 5.92 -19.91 -2.37
CA GLY A 30 6.27 -18.92 -3.39
C GLY A 30 5.14 -17.93 -3.67
N ASN A 31 4.45 -17.48 -2.62
CA ASN A 31 3.45 -16.42 -2.74
C ASN A 31 4.14 -15.11 -3.14
N GLU A 32 3.47 -14.33 -3.99
CA GLU A 32 3.96 -13.02 -4.39
C GLU A 32 3.81 -12.00 -3.26
N LEU A 33 4.81 -11.15 -3.11
CA LEU A 33 4.78 -10.02 -2.18
C LEU A 33 4.16 -8.80 -2.85
N MET A 34 3.19 -8.20 -2.18
CA MET A 34 2.74 -6.85 -2.46
C MET A 34 3.36 -5.92 -1.41
N GLU A 35 4.21 -5.02 -1.84
CA GLU A 35 4.93 -4.10 -0.96
C GLU A 35 4.29 -2.72 -1.00
N ALA A 36 4.24 -2.02 0.11
CA ALA A 36 3.71 -0.67 0.20
C ALA A 36 4.80 0.34 0.57
N VAL A 37 5.00 1.35 -0.27
CA VAL A 37 5.91 2.45 0.04
C VAL A 37 5.26 3.48 0.95
N ASN A 38 6.03 4.07 1.84
CA ASN A 38 5.54 5.11 2.75
C ASN A 38 5.48 6.46 2.04
N LEU A 39 4.30 6.90 1.63
CA LEU A 39 4.07 8.24 1.06
C LEU A 39 3.42 9.23 2.06
N GLY A 40 3.23 8.82 3.30
CA GLY A 40 2.76 9.69 4.37
C GLY A 40 3.86 10.57 4.93
N THR A 41 4.89 9.94 5.47
CA THR A 41 6.03 10.59 6.15
C THR A 41 7.33 10.56 5.33
N ARG A 42 7.31 9.92 4.15
CA ARG A 42 8.39 9.81 3.20
C ARG A 42 7.91 10.25 1.81
N GLY A 43 8.79 10.23 0.82
CA GLY A 43 8.48 10.74 -0.50
C GLY A 43 9.06 9.92 -1.65
N LEU A 44 9.31 10.61 -2.77
CA LEU A 44 9.81 10.02 -3.99
C LEU A 44 11.14 9.29 -3.79
N GLU A 45 12.13 9.94 -3.16
CA GLU A 45 13.48 9.37 -3.05
C GLU A 45 13.45 8.04 -2.29
N GLU A 46 12.79 7.99 -1.13
CA GLU A 46 12.76 6.77 -0.31
C GLU A 46 11.95 5.64 -0.96
N ALA A 47 10.94 5.98 -1.77
CA ALA A 47 10.21 4.98 -2.54
C ALA A 47 11.09 4.36 -3.64
N LEU A 48 11.88 5.19 -4.34
CA LEU A 48 12.83 4.72 -5.35
C LEU A 48 13.99 3.94 -4.73
N ASP A 49 14.49 4.39 -3.58
CA ASP A 49 15.54 3.70 -2.82
C ASP A 49 15.09 2.29 -2.41
N LEU A 50 13.85 2.14 -1.95
CA LEU A 50 13.32 0.82 -1.59
C LEU A 50 13.20 -0.10 -2.80
N LEU A 51 12.73 0.41 -3.93
CA LEU A 51 12.66 -0.36 -5.18
C LEU A 51 14.05 -0.76 -5.67
N GLU A 52 15.03 0.18 -5.66
CA GLU A 52 16.42 -0.10 -6.02
C GLU A 52 16.99 -1.22 -5.14
N TYR A 53 16.84 -1.07 -3.83
CA TYR A 53 17.28 -2.08 -2.87
C TYR A 53 16.65 -3.45 -3.15
N ALA A 54 15.35 -3.50 -3.38
CA ALA A 54 14.61 -4.74 -3.52
C ALA A 54 14.83 -5.44 -4.87
N ASN A 55 14.84 -4.69 -5.98
CA ASN A 55 14.67 -5.25 -7.30
C ASN A 55 15.91 -5.16 -8.20
N ILE A 56 16.85 -4.24 -7.95
CA ILE A 56 18.03 -4.13 -8.80
C ILE A 56 19.02 -5.27 -8.49
N PRO A 57 19.49 -6.02 -9.51
CA PRO A 57 20.35 -7.19 -9.28
C PRO A 57 21.67 -6.86 -8.61
N GLY A 58 22.31 -5.76 -8.97
CA GLY A 58 23.62 -5.33 -8.44
C GLY A 58 24.14 -4.12 -9.17
N GLY A 59 25.32 -3.63 -8.72
CA GLY A 59 26.02 -2.50 -9.37
C GLY A 59 25.56 -1.11 -8.94
N THR A 60 24.60 -1.03 -8.02
CA THR A 60 24.17 0.23 -7.41
C THR A 60 24.38 0.18 -5.89
N LYS A 61 24.41 1.33 -5.25
CA LYS A 61 24.69 1.42 -3.81
C LYS A 61 23.73 0.53 -2.98
N LEU A 62 22.44 0.65 -3.23
CA LEU A 62 21.42 -0.06 -2.42
C LEU A 62 21.30 -1.53 -2.80
N SER A 63 21.48 -1.89 -4.06
CA SER A 63 21.55 -3.31 -4.45
C SER A 63 22.75 -4.02 -3.83
N GLU A 64 23.92 -3.36 -3.74
CA GLU A 64 25.08 -3.94 -3.05
C GLU A 64 24.87 -4.01 -1.53
N GLU A 65 24.17 -3.04 -0.94
CA GLU A 65 23.78 -3.09 0.47
C GLU A 65 22.85 -4.29 0.76
N ARG A 66 21.83 -4.54 -0.10
CA ARG A 66 21.00 -5.76 0.01
C ARG A 66 21.86 -7.03 0.00
N ARG A 67 22.81 -7.11 -0.94
CA ARG A 67 23.71 -8.26 -1.05
C ARG A 67 24.58 -8.43 0.19
N ALA A 68 25.15 -7.34 0.70
CA ALA A 68 25.91 -7.34 1.95
C ALA A 68 25.05 -7.77 3.17
N ASN A 69 23.75 -7.47 3.14
CA ASN A 69 22.77 -7.90 4.14
C ASN A 69 22.31 -9.37 3.96
N GLY A 70 22.87 -10.09 2.98
CA GLY A 70 22.69 -11.54 2.83
C GLY A 70 21.63 -11.99 1.82
N ALA A 71 21.21 -11.10 0.90
CA ALA A 71 20.36 -11.45 -0.24
C ALA A 71 21.07 -11.12 -1.56
N ASP A 72 21.80 -12.10 -2.10
CA ASP A 72 22.54 -11.94 -3.35
C ASP A 72 21.61 -11.64 -4.53
N GLN A 73 20.48 -12.32 -4.60
CA GLN A 73 19.48 -12.12 -5.64
C GLN A 73 18.49 -11.04 -5.22
N PRO A 74 17.92 -10.28 -6.19
CA PRO A 74 16.83 -9.37 -5.91
C PRO A 74 15.60 -10.14 -5.44
N PHE A 75 14.74 -9.47 -4.66
CA PHE A 75 13.47 -10.07 -4.22
C PHE A 75 12.45 -10.16 -5.35
N GLY A 76 12.59 -9.35 -6.39
CA GLY A 76 11.76 -9.40 -7.59
C GLY A 76 10.29 -9.07 -7.31
N ILE A 77 10.06 -8.09 -6.45
CA ILE A 77 8.72 -7.65 -6.07
C ILE A 77 8.07 -6.95 -7.26
N LYS A 78 6.95 -7.47 -7.72
CA LYS A 78 6.24 -6.92 -8.88
C LYS A 78 5.21 -5.86 -8.49
N MET A 79 4.44 -6.12 -7.44
CA MET A 79 3.31 -5.27 -7.05
C MET A 79 3.69 -4.32 -5.91
N TRP A 80 3.44 -3.03 -6.13
CA TRP A 80 3.80 -1.96 -5.22
C TRP A 80 2.63 -1.02 -4.98
N CYS A 81 2.23 -0.88 -3.70
CA CYS A 81 1.23 0.10 -3.31
C CYS A 81 1.89 1.46 -3.06
N LEU A 82 1.34 2.49 -3.69
CA LEU A 82 1.78 3.88 -3.54
C LEU A 82 1.18 4.50 -2.28
N GLY A 83 1.60 4.03 -1.12
CA GLY A 83 1.05 4.40 0.18
C GLY A 83 0.00 3.41 0.68
N ASN A 84 -0.69 3.81 1.76
CA ASN A 84 -1.78 3.07 2.39
C ASN A 84 -2.77 4.05 3.02
N GLU A 85 -4.06 3.94 2.68
CA GLU A 85 -5.15 4.75 3.25
C GLU A 85 -4.83 6.26 3.29
N MET A 86 -4.34 6.79 2.18
CA MET A 86 -3.79 8.14 2.12
C MET A 86 -4.85 9.24 2.29
N ASP A 87 -6.14 8.90 2.15
CA ASP A 87 -7.30 9.75 2.42
C ASP A 87 -7.69 9.76 3.91
N GLY A 88 -7.23 8.77 4.69
CA GLY A 88 -7.68 8.52 6.04
C GLY A 88 -7.04 9.47 7.08
N PRO A 89 -7.82 10.26 7.83
CA PRO A 89 -7.28 11.20 8.83
C PRO A 89 -6.56 10.51 10.00
N TRP A 90 -6.71 9.21 10.15
CA TRP A 90 -5.97 8.39 11.13
C TRP A 90 -4.55 8.04 10.67
N GLN A 91 -4.25 8.16 9.37
CA GLN A 91 -2.91 7.90 8.86
C GLN A 91 -1.99 9.09 9.10
N THR A 92 -0.80 8.82 9.66
CA THR A 92 0.23 9.86 9.79
C THR A 92 0.71 10.29 8.41
N GLY A 93 0.50 11.57 8.10
CA GLY A 93 0.86 12.14 6.81
C GLY A 93 -0.17 11.89 5.70
N HIS A 94 -1.44 11.60 6.06
CA HIS A 94 -2.54 11.61 5.10
C HIS A 94 -2.57 12.93 4.31
N LYS A 95 -3.16 12.91 3.13
CA LYS A 95 -3.10 14.02 2.18
C LYS A 95 -4.47 14.34 1.60
N SER A 96 -4.57 15.50 0.97
CA SER A 96 -5.67 15.77 0.05
C SER A 96 -5.53 14.87 -1.19
N ALA A 97 -6.62 14.62 -1.91
CA ALA A 97 -6.59 13.86 -3.17
C ALA A 97 -5.64 14.51 -4.19
N GLU A 98 -5.61 15.84 -4.23
CA GLU A 98 -4.75 16.63 -5.11
C GLU A 98 -3.26 16.43 -4.80
N ASP A 99 -2.86 16.56 -3.54
CA ASP A 99 -1.48 16.40 -3.11
C ASP A 99 -1.01 14.95 -3.24
N TYR A 100 -1.89 14.00 -2.86
CA TYR A 100 -1.59 12.58 -2.99
C TYR A 100 -1.45 12.17 -4.45
N GLY A 101 -2.39 12.54 -5.30
CA GLY A 101 -2.34 12.23 -6.73
C GLY A 101 -1.08 12.77 -7.41
N THR A 102 -0.67 14.00 -7.05
CA THR A 102 0.57 14.60 -7.57
C THR A 102 1.81 13.83 -7.13
N LEU A 103 1.89 13.46 -5.84
CA LEU A 103 2.99 12.67 -5.31
C LEU A 103 3.02 11.26 -5.91
N ALA A 104 1.88 10.58 -5.95
CA ALA A 104 1.76 9.23 -6.50
C ALA A 104 2.15 9.18 -7.98
N ALA A 105 1.75 10.16 -8.78
CA ALA A 105 2.14 10.26 -10.20
C ALA A 105 3.67 10.38 -10.35
N SER A 106 4.31 11.22 -9.52
CA SER A 106 5.77 11.38 -9.54
C SER A 106 6.49 10.09 -9.15
N VAL A 107 6.00 9.41 -8.10
CA VAL A 107 6.57 8.13 -7.62
C VAL A 107 6.37 7.04 -8.67
N ALA A 108 5.17 6.94 -9.26
CA ALA A 108 4.87 5.95 -10.30
C ALA A 108 5.80 6.11 -11.51
N ALA A 109 5.98 7.34 -11.99
CA ALA A 109 6.89 7.63 -13.10
C ALA A 109 8.34 7.26 -12.75
N GLY A 110 8.81 7.60 -11.54
CA GLY A 110 10.14 7.25 -11.07
C GLY A 110 10.36 5.75 -10.93
N MET A 111 9.42 5.03 -10.34
CA MET A 111 9.51 3.57 -10.18
C MET A 111 9.55 2.85 -11.55
N ARG A 112 8.72 3.27 -12.51
CA ARG A 112 8.73 2.70 -13.87
C ARG A 112 10.00 3.03 -14.65
N ALA A 113 10.66 4.14 -14.34
CA ALA A 113 11.95 4.46 -14.94
C ALA A 113 13.08 3.52 -14.45
N ILE A 114 12.97 3.02 -13.21
CA ILE A 114 13.89 2.04 -12.63
C ILE A 114 13.55 0.61 -13.09
N ASP A 115 12.28 0.24 -12.98
CA ASP A 115 11.78 -1.08 -13.38
C ASP A 115 10.44 -0.92 -14.13
N PRO A 116 10.44 -1.04 -15.47
CA PRO A 116 9.22 -0.85 -16.26
C PRO A 116 8.17 -1.97 -16.08
N ASN A 117 8.53 -3.06 -15.41
CA ASN A 117 7.64 -4.22 -15.23
C ASN A 117 6.88 -4.20 -13.89
N VAL A 118 7.09 -3.18 -13.05
CA VAL A 118 6.35 -3.08 -11.79
C VAL A 118 4.87 -2.84 -12.04
N GLU A 119 4.05 -3.46 -11.20
CA GLU A 119 2.61 -3.25 -11.14
C GLU A 119 2.32 -2.30 -9.98
N LEU A 120 1.72 -1.15 -10.28
CA LEU A 120 1.51 -0.08 -9.32
C LEU A 120 0.05 0.01 -8.92
N VAL A 121 -0.17 0.09 -7.61
CA VAL A 121 -1.50 0.24 -6.99
C VAL A 121 -1.57 1.63 -6.37
N VAL A 122 -2.50 2.46 -6.84
CA VAL A 122 -2.79 3.75 -6.21
C VAL A 122 -3.86 3.58 -5.13
N CYS A 123 -3.78 4.35 -4.05
CA CYS A 123 -4.80 4.31 -3.01
C CYS A 123 -6.11 4.92 -3.51
N GLY A 124 -7.15 4.13 -3.57
CA GLY A 124 -8.52 4.60 -3.55
C GLY A 124 -8.99 4.88 -2.12
N SER A 125 -10.27 5.08 -1.95
CA SER A 125 -10.85 5.39 -0.64
C SER A 125 -10.63 4.26 0.37
N SER A 126 -10.27 4.65 1.58
CA SER A 126 -10.05 3.72 2.70
C SER A 126 -11.34 3.17 3.30
N SER A 127 -12.49 3.67 2.87
CA SER A 127 -13.82 3.15 3.18
C SER A 127 -14.86 3.73 2.23
N HIS A 128 -15.90 2.95 1.93
CA HIS A 128 -17.07 3.40 1.16
C HIS A 128 -17.82 4.58 1.79
N VAL A 129 -17.72 4.74 3.12
CA VAL A 129 -18.38 5.82 3.86
C VAL A 129 -17.53 7.08 4.07
N MET A 130 -16.39 7.19 3.39
CA MET A 130 -15.59 8.41 3.43
C MET A 130 -16.33 9.55 2.74
N ASP A 131 -16.33 10.74 3.33
CA ASP A 131 -16.94 11.94 2.74
C ASP A 131 -16.32 12.32 1.38
N THR A 132 -15.11 11.83 1.12
CA THR A 132 -14.34 12.05 -0.11
C THR A 132 -14.55 11.00 -1.17
N PHE A 133 -15.28 9.91 -0.87
CA PHE A 133 -15.48 8.80 -1.79
C PHE A 133 -16.03 9.27 -3.16
N GLY A 134 -15.58 8.67 -4.22
CA GLY A 134 -15.86 9.05 -5.60
C GLY A 134 -15.04 10.25 -6.08
N LYS A 135 -15.03 11.34 -5.34
CA LYS A 135 -14.21 12.51 -5.70
C LYS A 135 -12.73 12.28 -5.46
N TRP A 136 -12.38 11.43 -4.48
CA TRP A 136 -11.02 10.99 -4.26
C TRP A 136 -10.49 10.20 -5.46
N GLU A 137 -11.22 9.19 -5.90
CA GLU A 137 -10.86 8.35 -7.05
C GLU A 137 -10.70 9.19 -8.32
N GLU A 138 -11.69 10.01 -8.64
CA GLU A 138 -11.66 10.91 -9.80
C GLU A 138 -10.39 11.78 -9.78
N THR A 139 -10.13 12.49 -8.68
CA THR A 139 -9.01 13.43 -8.58
C THR A 139 -7.64 12.74 -8.65
N VAL A 140 -7.51 11.59 -7.98
CA VAL A 140 -6.26 10.82 -7.96
C VAL A 140 -5.97 10.21 -9.32
N LEU A 141 -6.98 9.60 -9.96
CA LEU A 141 -6.82 8.96 -11.25
C LEU A 141 -6.63 9.96 -12.39
N GLU A 142 -7.19 11.15 -12.33
CA GLU A 142 -6.89 12.22 -13.28
C GLU A 142 -5.38 12.47 -13.44
N LYS A 143 -4.60 12.21 -12.38
CA LYS A 143 -3.14 12.39 -12.36
C LYS A 143 -2.34 11.10 -12.59
N THR A 144 -2.90 9.95 -12.28
CA THR A 144 -2.13 8.70 -12.18
C THR A 144 -2.55 7.62 -13.19
N PHE A 145 -3.68 7.77 -13.87
CA PHE A 145 -4.31 6.74 -14.70
C PHE A 145 -3.35 6.05 -15.66
N ASP A 146 -2.53 6.81 -16.37
CA ASP A 146 -1.58 6.27 -17.36
C ASP A 146 -0.38 5.55 -16.72
N ASN A 147 -0.17 5.70 -15.41
CA ASN A 147 1.01 5.22 -14.71
C ASN A 147 0.74 4.09 -13.71
N VAL A 148 -0.53 3.77 -13.43
CA VAL A 148 -0.89 2.74 -12.46
C VAL A 148 -1.66 1.60 -13.11
N ASN A 149 -1.71 0.45 -12.44
CA ASN A 149 -2.39 -0.74 -12.92
C ASN A 149 -3.67 -1.01 -12.13
N PHE A 150 -3.70 -0.61 -10.87
CA PHE A 150 -4.77 -0.94 -9.94
C PHE A 150 -5.09 0.25 -9.04
N VAL A 151 -6.35 0.27 -8.55
CA VAL A 151 -6.82 1.12 -7.45
C VAL A 151 -7.19 0.23 -6.30
N SER A 152 -6.72 0.55 -5.08
CA SER A 152 -7.12 -0.18 -3.87
C SER A 152 -8.42 0.38 -3.29
N CYS A 153 -9.19 -0.49 -2.64
CA CYS A 153 -10.30 -0.10 -1.79
C CYS A 153 -10.29 -0.97 -0.52
N HIS A 154 -10.68 -0.39 0.61
CA HIS A 154 -10.62 -1.04 1.90
C HIS A 154 -11.99 -1.06 2.57
N ALA A 155 -12.34 -2.14 3.23
CA ALA A 155 -13.53 -2.22 4.06
C ALA A 155 -13.28 -3.08 5.30
N TYR A 156 -13.81 -2.63 6.42
CA TYR A 156 -13.83 -3.37 7.67
C TYR A 156 -15.27 -3.66 8.06
N TYR A 157 -15.62 -4.92 8.20
CA TYR A 157 -16.95 -5.35 8.57
C TYR A 157 -16.97 -5.85 10.00
N HIS A 158 -17.99 -5.42 10.75
CA HIS A 158 -18.20 -5.82 12.12
C HIS A 158 -19.63 -6.30 12.32
N PRO A 159 -19.86 -7.34 13.15
CA PRO A 159 -21.23 -7.73 13.49
C PRO A 159 -21.93 -6.62 14.26
N GLU A 160 -23.18 -6.34 13.88
CA GLU A 160 -24.02 -5.38 14.58
C GLU A 160 -24.22 -5.80 16.04
N LEU A 161 -24.16 -4.83 16.94
CA LEU A 161 -24.46 -5.04 18.35
C LEU A 161 -25.98 -4.94 18.56
N GLN A 162 -26.57 -6.03 19.04
CA GLN A 162 -27.99 -6.08 19.34
C GLN A 162 -28.30 -5.40 20.69
N PRO A 163 -29.56 -4.96 20.93
CA PRO A 163 -29.93 -4.31 22.19
C PRO A 163 -29.71 -5.16 23.45
N ASP A 164 -29.66 -6.48 23.31
CA ASP A 164 -29.37 -7.42 24.40
C ASP A 164 -27.85 -7.65 24.63
N GLY A 165 -27.00 -6.95 23.90
CA GLY A 165 -25.57 -7.07 24.00
C GLY A 165 -24.96 -8.23 23.19
N THR A 166 -25.78 -9.00 22.48
CA THR A 166 -25.26 -10.01 21.54
C THR A 166 -24.83 -9.40 20.23
N ARG A 167 -24.04 -10.15 19.43
CA ARG A 167 -23.61 -9.73 18.11
C ARG A 167 -24.36 -10.47 17.02
N ASP A 168 -24.91 -9.73 16.04
CA ASP A 168 -25.58 -10.34 14.90
C ASP A 168 -24.57 -10.94 13.91
N MET A 169 -24.27 -12.21 14.09
CA MET A 169 -23.37 -12.94 13.20
C MET A 169 -23.96 -13.15 11.80
N LYS A 170 -25.28 -13.06 11.62
CA LYS A 170 -25.89 -13.19 10.28
C LYS A 170 -25.62 -11.93 9.45
N SER A 171 -25.77 -10.74 10.04
CA SER A 171 -25.44 -9.48 9.38
C SER A 171 -23.95 -9.45 9.00
N PHE A 172 -23.07 -9.88 9.92
CA PHE A 172 -21.64 -9.97 9.65
C PHE A 172 -21.31 -10.92 8.49
N LEU A 173 -21.88 -12.12 8.45
CA LEU A 173 -21.65 -13.08 7.37
C LEU A 173 -22.21 -12.61 6.02
N ALA A 174 -23.25 -11.78 6.05
CA ALA A 174 -23.83 -11.19 4.84
C ALA A 174 -23.09 -9.95 4.33
N SER A 175 -22.20 -9.36 5.13
CA SER A 175 -21.55 -8.08 4.81
C SER A 175 -20.65 -8.13 3.57
N GLY A 176 -20.18 -9.32 3.16
CA GLY A 176 -19.41 -9.49 1.92
C GLY A 176 -20.15 -9.02 0.65
N VAL A 177 -21.48 -8.96 0.68
CA VAL A 177 -22.29 -8.43 -0.44
C VAL A 177 -22.06 -6.92 -0.61
N ASP A 178 -21.79 -6.20 0.47
CA ASP A 178 -21.45 -4.76 0.40
C ASP A 178 -20.16 -4.49 -0.37
N MET A 179 -19.18 -5.39 -0.28
CA MET A 179 -17.93 -5.26 -1.03
C MET A 179 -18.16 -5.29 -2.55
N ASP A 180 -19.08 -6.10 -3.05
CA ASP A 180 -19.45 -6.09 -4.47
C ASP A 180 -20.01 -4.72 -4.89
N GLY A 181 -20.86 -4.14 -4.05
CA GLY A 181 -21.37 -2.78 -4.24
C GLY A 181 -20.25 -1.76 -4.26
N PHE A 182 -19.38 -1.79 -3.26
CA PHE A 182 -18.25 -0.86 -3.15
C PHE A 182 -17.31 -0.94 -4.37
N ILE A 183 -16.94 -2.14 -4.83
CA ILE A 183 -16.11 -2.32 -6.02
C ILE A 183 -16.80 -1.73 -7.27
N ASN A 184 -18.09 -1.95 -7.43
CA ASN A 184 -18.86 -1.39 -8.55
C ASN A 184 -18.93 0.14 -8.49
N ASP A 185 -19.08 0.71 -7.30
CA ASP A 185 -19.12 2.15 -7.11
C ASP A 185 -17.76 2.79 -7.35
N VAL A 186 -16.65 2.15 -6.93
CA VAL A 186 -15.28 2.56 -7.31
C VAL A 186 -15.13 2.52 -8.82
N ALA A 187 -15.53 1.43 -9.49
CA ALA A 187 -15.44 1.32 -10.93
C ALA A 187 -16.30 2.35 -11.68
N ALA A 188 -17.40 2.81 -11.07
CA ALA A 188 -18.24 3.86 -11.65
C ALA A 188 -17.70 5.28 -11.43
N ALA A 189 -16.78 5.46 -10.47
CA ALA A 189 -16.11 6.73 -10.20
C ALA A 189 -14.85 6.96 -11.08
N ILE A 190 -14.46 5.95 -11.85
CA ILE A 190 -13.35 5.97 -12.81
C ILE A 190 -13.87 6.29 -14.22
#